data_cc4490ca7e61b203bc0ece7a82cd1538
#
_entry.id   cc4490ca7e61b203bc0ece7a82cd1538
#
_cell.length_a   1.000
_cell.length_b   1.000
_cell.length_c   1.000
_cell.angle_alpha   90.00
_cell.angle_beta   90.00
_cell.angle_gamma   90.00
#
_symmetry.space_group_name_H-M   'P 1'
#
loop_
_entity.id
_entity.type
_entity.pdbx_description
1 polymer ?
#
loop_
_entity_poly.entity_id
_entity_poly.type
_entity_poly.pdbx_seq_one_letter_code
_entity_poly.pdbx_strand_id
1 'polypeptide(L)'
;MSFEIFLATAPGLENALYDEVRSKGFKNAKATKGGVTIKGGWPEVWRTNLWVRGASRVLARVASFKVTNLAHLATRSREVPWGDVLNREHPFRVEVSCSKSRIYHSGAATERIENAISDILKTPPSSGAEITVMGRIDHDICTLSIDTSGALLHKRGYKAAINKAPMREN
;
A
#
# COMPACT_ATOMS: atom_id res chain seq x y z
N MET A 1 -0.19 -13.25 -12.69
CA MET A 1 -0.66 -11.84 -12.72
C MET A 1 0.52 -10.95 -12.36
N SER A 2 0.80 -9.87 -13.13
CA SER A 2 1.87 -8.92 -12.83
C SER A 2 1.26 -7.55 -12.53
N PHE A 3 1.72 -6.91 -11.47
CA PHE A 3 1.22 -5.61 -11.00
C PHE A 3 2.39 -4.73 -10.53
N GLU A 4 2.10 -3.51 -10.18
CA GLU A 4 3.09 -2.59 -9.62
C GLU A 4 3.20 -2.82 -8.10
N ILE A 5 4.43 -2.91 -7.62
CA ILE A 5 4.76 -3.05 -6.20
C ILE A 5 5.48 -1.77 -5.78
N PHE A 6 4.97 -1.10 -4.75
CA PHE A 6 5.54 0.13 -4.22
C PHE A 6 6.19 -0.13 -2.86
N LEU A 7 7.47 0.15 -2.80
CA LEU A 7 8.27 0.06 -1.58
C LEU A 7 8.38 1.46 -0.98
N ALA A 8 7.65 1.71 0.10
CA ALA A 8 7.63 3.01 0.75
C ALA A 8 8.89 3.22 1.59
N THR A 9 9.45 4.43 1.58
CA THR A 9 10.56 4.82 2.45
C THR A 9 10.39 6.24 2.98
N ALA A 10 11.26 6.65 3.90
CA ALA A 10 11.28 8.02 4.38
C ALA A 10 11.72 8.98 3.26
N PRO A 11 11.18 10.21 3.23
CA PRO A 11 11.59 11.22 2.26
C PRO A 11 13.12 11.45 2.28
N GLY A 12 13.73 11.49 1.10
CA GLY A 12 15.17 11.66 0.93
C GLY A 12 15.97 10.36 0.88
N LEU A 13 15.36 9.20 1.18
CA LEU A 13 16.01 7.89 1.13
C LEU A 13 15.65 7.09 -0.13
N GLU A 14 14.94 7.69 -1.08
CA GLU A 14 14.46 6.99 -2.28
C GLU A 14 15.60 6.42 -3.13
N ASN A 15 16.71 7.17 -3.28
CA ASN A 15 17.86 6.70 -4.04
C ASN A 15 18.59 5.56 -3.32
N ALA A 16 18.78 5.65 -2.02
CA ALA A 16 19.40 4.58 -1.24
C ALA A 16 18.58 3.29 -1.31
N LEU A 17 17.25 3.41 -1.19
CA LEU A 17 16.34 2.27 -1.38
C LEU A 17 16.41 1.73 -2.81
N TYR A 18 16.50 2.61 -3.82
CA TYR A 18 16.63 2.19 -5.22
C TYR A 18 17.89 1.36 -5.44
N ASP A 19 19.04 1.81 -4.92
CA ASP A 19 20.32 1.10 -5.05
C ASP A 19 20.25 -0.27 -4.35
N GLU A 20 19.66 -0.34 -3.16
CA GLU A 20 19.41 -1.60 -2.47
C GLU A 20 18.55 -2.55 -3.31
N VAL A 21 17.39 -2.09 -3.80
CA VAL A 21 16.46 -2.87 -4.62
C VAL A 21 17.15 -3.40 -5.87
N ARG A 22 17.96 -2.56 -6.54
CA ARG A 22 18.76 -2.97 -7.69
C ARG A 22 19.80 -4.04 -7.35
N SER A 23 20.50 -3.87 -6.24
CA SER A 23 21.51 -4.85 -5.76
C SER A 23 20.91 -6.21 -5.42
N LYS A 24 19.62 -6.25 -5.01
CA LYS A 24 18.84 -7.48 -4.77
C LYS A 24 18.28 -8.14 -6.05
N GLY A 25 18.61 -7.59 -7.24
CA GLY A 25 18.27 -8.18 -8.53
C GLY A 25 16.93 -7.77 -9.12
N PHE A 26 16.27 -6.74 -8.59
CA PHE A 26 15.02 -6.20 -9.15
C PHE A 26 15.35 -5.23 -10.30
N LYS A 27 15.35 -5.73 -11.53
CA LYS A 27 15.84 -4.98 -12.72
C LYS A 27 14.96 -3.78 -13.12
N ASN A 28 13.65 -3.84 -12.86
CA ASN A 28 12.66 -2.84 -13.28
C ASN A 28 12.34 -1.80 -12.18
N ALA A 29 13.30 -1.55 -11.29
CA ALA A 29 13.12 -0.58 -10.23
C ALA A 29 13.12 0.87 -10.78
N LYS A 30 12.24 1.71 -10.20
CA LYS A 30 12.18 3.15 -10.48
C LYS A 30 12.04 3.90 -9.16
N ALA A 31 12.95 4.84 -8.88
CA ALA A 31 12.79 5.76 -7.77
C ALA A 31 11.65 6.74 -8.07
N THR A 32 10.77 6.93 -7.11
CA THR A 32 9.64 7.86 -7.17
C THR A 32 9.50 8.55 -5.82
N LYS A 33 8.75 9.63 -5.75
CA LYS A 33 8.55 10.36 -4.50
C LYS A 33 7.97 9.44 -3.41
N GLY A 34 8.68 9.31 -2.30
CA GLY A 34 8.33 8.51 -1.13
C GLY A 34 8.66 7.02 -1.25
N GLY A 35 9.40 6.59 -2.29
CA GLY A 35 9.80 5.18 -2.39
C GLY A 35 10.30 4.74 -3.75
N VAL A 36 10.23 3.44 -3.96
CA VAL A 36 10.65 2.77 -5.21
C VAL A 36 9.51 1.90 -5.72
N THR A 37 9.28 1.95 -7.03
CA THR A 37 8.35 1.04 -7.71
C THR A 37 9.10 -0.04 -8.45
N ILE A 38 8.57 -1.26 -8.41
CA ILE A 38 8.98 -2.39 -9.23
C ILE A 38 7.76 -3.03 -9.89
N LYS A 39 7.95 -3.81 -10.94
CA LYS A 39 6.91 -4.66 -11.53
C LYS A 39 7.19 -6.11 -11.19
N GLY A 40 6.14 -6.84 -10.81
CA GLY A 40 6.25 -8.25 -10.48
C GLY A 40 4.91 -8.84 -10.07
N GLY A 41 4.95 -10.04 -9.50
CA GLY A 41 3.80 -10.73 -8.91
C GLY A 41 4.01 -10.98 -7.42
N TRP A 42 3.25 -11.91 -6.85
CA TRP A 42 3.35 -12.28 -5.45
C TRP A 42 4.75 -12.78 -5.02
N PRO A 43 5.52 -13.53 -5.86
CA PRO A 43 6.89 -13.89 -5.52
C PRO A 43 7.79 -12.67 -5.28
N GLU A 44 7.66 -11.61 -6.09
CA GLU A 44 8.41 -10.36 -5.90
C GLU A 44 7.97 -9.61 -4.63
N VAL A 45 6.66 -9.64 -4.30
CA VAL A 45 6.15 -9.09 -3.04
C VAL A 45 6.78 -9.79 -1.85
N TRP A 46 6.84 -11.13 -1.84
CA TRP A 46 7.44 -11.89 -0.75
C TRP A 46 8.95 -11.64 -0.63
N ARG A 47 9.66 -11.64 -1.77
CA ARG A 47 11.09 -11.35 -1.81
C ARG A 47 11.40 -9.94 -1.29
N THR A 48 10.61 -8.93 -1.65
CA THR A 48 10.83 -7.56 -1.18
C THR A 48 10.56 -7.43 0.31
N ASN A 49 9.49 -8.03 0.84
CA ASN A 49 9.23 -8.04 2.29
C ASN A 49 10.36 -8.74 3.07
N LEU A 50 10.94 -9.80 2.53
CA LEU A 50 11.98 -10.57 3.21
C LEU A 50 13.36 -9.90 3.14
N TRP A 51 13.75 -9.38 1.98
CA TRP A 51 15.13 -9.01 1.70
C TRP A 51 15.43 -7.52 1.71
N VAL A 52 14.43 -6.67 1.43
CA VAL A 52 14.64 -5.22 1.37
C VAL A 52 14.51 -4.62 2.77
N ARG A 53 15.55 -3.90 3.20
CA ARG A 53 15.63 -3.31 4.53
C ARG A 53 15.22 -1.84 4.56
N GLY A 54 15.57 -1.08 3.52
CA GLY A 54 15.27 0.35 3.42
C GLY A 54 13.79 0.69 3.23
N ALA A 55 12.95 -0.30 2.90
CA ALA A 55 11.51 -0.12 2.81
C ALA A 55 10.86 -0.17 4.20
N SER A 56 9.95 0.76 4.46
CA SER A 56 9.09 0.74 5.66
C SER A 56 7.83 -0.09 5.45
N ARG A 57 7.31 -0.17 4.22
CA ARG A 57 6.16 -0.97 3.79
C ARG A 57 6.34 -1.42 2.34
N VAL A 58 5.74 -2.55 2.02
CA VAL A 58 5.60 -3.05 0.65
C VAL A 58 4.12 -3.09 0.30
N LEU A 59 3.73 -2.35 -0.73
CA LEU A 59 2.34 -2.17 -1.16
C LEU A 59 2.14 -2.81 -2.53
N ALA A 60 1.23 -3.77 -2.63
CA ALA A 60 0.78 -4.30 -3.91
C ALA A 60 -0.30 -3.36 -4.50
N ARG A 61 0.01 -2.63 -5.57
CA ARG A 61 -0.94 -1.72 -6.22
C ARG A 61 -1.91 -2.49 -7.08
N VAL A 62 -3.19 -2.43 -6.73
CA VAL A 62 -4.25 -3.18 -7.41
C VAL A 62 -5.00 -2.34 -8.44
N ALA A 63 -5.10 -1.02 -8.22
CA ALA A 63 -5.74 -0.11 -9.17
C ALA A 63 -5.20 1.33 -9.03
N SER A 64 -5.25 2.08 -10.13
CA SER A 64 -5.01 3.52 -10.13
C SER A 64 -5.93 4.18 -11.16
N PHE A 65 -6.69 5.20 -10.75
CA PHE A 65 -7.68 5.87 -11.61
C PHE A 65 -7.94 7.30 -11.15
N LYS A 66 -8.40 8.15 -12.09
CA LYS A 66 -8.76 9.54 -11.79
C LYS A 66 -10.11 9.59 -11.09
N VAL A 67 -10.22 10.44 -10.06
CA VAL A 67 -11.46 10.69 -9.31
C VAL A 67 -11.63 12.18 -9.06
N THR A 68 -12.88 12.66 -9.15
CA THR A 68 -13.21 14.08 -8.95
C THR A 68 -14.23 14.30 -7.84
N ASN A 69 -14.96 13.26 -7.46
CA ASN A 69 -15.96 13.27 -6.38
C ASN A 69 -16.15 11.88 -5.78
N LEU A 70 -16.85 11.80 -4.65
CA LEU A 70 -17.07 10.54 -3.91
C LEU A 70 -17.94 9.53 -4.67
N ALA A 71 -18.90 9.97 -5.49
CA ALA A 71 -19.71 9.07 -6.29
C ALA A 71 -18.87 8.37 -7.35
N HIS A 72 -17.99 9.12 -8.04
CA HIS A 72 -17.04 8.57 -9.01
C HIS A 72 -16.04 7.61 -8.33
N LEU A 73 -15.55 7.97 -7.13
CA LEU A 73 -14.70 7.08 -6.35
C LEU A 73 -15.40 5.74 -6.06
N ALA A 74 -16.65 5.78 -5.59
CA ALA A 74 -17.42 4.56 -5.30
C ALA A 74 -17.62 3.69 -6.55
N THR A 75 -17.97 4.28 -7.69
CA THR A 75 -18.14 3.56 -8.95
C THR A 75 -16.84 2.89 -9.40
N ARG A 76 -15.74 3.66 -9.45
CA ARG A 76 -14.44 3.13 -9.87
C ARG A 76 -13.88 2.08 -8.91
N SER A 77 -14.16 2.21 -7.61
CA SER A 77 -13.75 1.21 -6.61
C SER A 77 -14.50 -0.12 -6.77
N ARG A 78 -15.75 -0.12 -7.26
CA ARG A 78 -16.50 -1.35 -7.57
C ARG A 78 -15.98 -2.07 -8.83
N GLU A 79 -15.34 -1.35 -9.75
CA GLU A 79 -14.77 -1.95 -10.97
C GLU A 79 -13.46 -2.72 -10.70
N VAL A 80 -12.87 -2.55 -9.53
CA VAL A 80 -11.64 -3.26 -9.13
C VAL A 80 -11.98 -4.73 -8.86
N PRO A 81 -11.21 -5.68 -9.42
CA PRO A 81 -11.44 -7.12 -9.21
C PRO A 81 -10.98 -7.58 -7.83
N TRP A 82 -11.68 -7.14 -6.78
CA TRP A 82 -11.32 -7.41 -5.40
C TRP A 82 -11.22 -8.90 -5.07
N GLY A 83 -12.03 -9.74 -5.71
CA GLY A 83 -12.00 -11.19 -5.52
C GLY A 83 -10.71 -11.88 -5.97
N ASP A 84 -9.88 -11.22 -6.80
CA ASP A 84 -8.60 -11.74 -7.25
C ASP A 84 -7.47 -11.49 -6.23
N VAL A 85 -7.69 -10.55 -5.32
CA VAL A 85 -6.65 -10.05 -4.39
C VAL A 85 -7.02 -10.13 -2.91
N LEU A 86 -8.32 -10.25 -2.60
CA LEU A 86 -8.85 -10.40 -1.25
C LEU A 86 -9.72 -11.66 -1.16
N ASN A 87 -9.67 -12.34 -0.03
CA ASN A 87 -10.53 -13.49 0.25
C ASN A 87 -11.72 -13.05 1.11
N ARG A 88 -12.90 -13.61 0.82
CA ARG A 88 -14.14 -13.38 1.61
C ARG A 88 -14.06 -13.86 3.06
N GLU A 89 -13.18 -14.82 3.33
CA GLU A 89 -13.01 -15.41 4.67
C GLU A 89 -12.22 -14.50 5.63
N HIS A 90 -11.50 -13.52 5.09
CA HIS A 90 -10.67 -12.62 5.89
C HIS A 90 -11.26 -11.21 5.93
N PRO A 91 -11.49 -10.66 7.13
CA PRO A 91 -11.90 -9.27 7.26
C PRO A 91 -10.80 -8.33 6.76
N PHE A 92 -11.20 -7.15 6.33
CA PHE A 92 -10.30 -6.11 5.85
C PHE A 92 -10.61 -4.78 6.53
N ARG A 93 -9.67 -3.87 6.49
CA ARG A 93 -9.87 -2.45 6.82
C ARG A 93 -9.34 -1.58 5.70
N VAL A 94 -9.82 -0.35 5.62
CA VAL A 94 -9.40 0.62 4.62
C VAL A 94 -8.82 1.85 5.29
N GLU A 95 -7.67 2.29 4.84
CA GLU A 95 -7.03 3.53 5.29
C GLU A 95 -6.81 4.44 4.07
N VAL A 96 -7.42 5.63 4.09
CA VAL A 96 -7.31 6.58 2.97
C VAL A 96 -6.56 7.84 3.39
N SER A 97 -5.65 8.28 2.54
CA SER A 97 -5.00 9.59 2.63
C SER A 97 -5.35 10.44 1.40
N CYS A 98 -5.71 11.71 1.65
CA CYS A 98 -6.02 12.67 0.60
C CYS A 98 -5.01 13.81 0.63
N SER A 99 -4.51 14.20 -0.54
CA SER A 99 -3.58 15.32 -0.71
C SER A 99 -3.85 16.01 -2.04
N LYS A 100 -3.87 17.36 -2.04
CA LYS A 100 -3.98 18.19 -3.25
C LYS A 100 -5.06 17.72 -4.24
N SER A 101 -6.23 17.33 -3.74
CA SER A 101 -7.32 16.72 -4.49
C SER A 101 -8.66 17.32 -4.13
N ARG A 102 -9.63 17.24 -5.03
CA ARG A 102 -11.01 17.67 -4.79
C ARG A 102 -11.68 16.85 -3.69
N ILE A 103 -11.34 15.57 -3.58
CA ILE A 103 -11.70 14.73 -2.45
C ILE A 103 -10.67 14.96 -1.34
N TYR A 104 -11.06 15.68 -0.29
CA TYR A 104 -10.20 16.03 0.85
C TYR A 104 -10.61 15.36 2.16
N HIS A 105 -11.83 14.84 2.27
CA HIS A 105 -12.33 14.11 3.42
C HIS A 105 -11.93 12.63 3.33
N SER A 106 -10.84 12.24 4.01
CA SER A 106 -10.36 10.86 4.03
C SER A 106 -11.39 9.89 4.60
N GLY A 107 -12.13 10.24 5.67
CA GLY A 107 -13.15 9.39 6.25
C GLY A 107 -14.29 9.05 5.28
N ALA A 108 -14.82 10.05 4.56
CA ALA A 108 -15.83 9.80 3.55
C ALA A 108 -15.30 8.95 2.37
N ALA A 109 -14.05 9.15 1.99
CA ALA A 109 -13.42 8.33 0.96
C ALA A 109 -13.20 6.89 1.43
N THR A 110 -12.80 6.68 2.69
CA THR A 110 -12.68 5.37 3.32
C THR A 110 -14.00 4.62 3.26
N GLU A 111 -15.09 5.22 3.74
CA GLU A 111 -16.43 4.63 3.72
C GLU A 111 -16.87 4.20 2.31
N ARG A 112 -16.60 5.03 1.28
CA ARG A 112 -16.96 4.69 -0.10
C ARG A 112 -16.20 3.49 -0.65
N ILE A 113 -14.92 3.35 -0.29
CA ILE A 113 -14.11 2.21 -0.70
C ILE A 113 -14.51 0.96 0.10
N GLU A 114 -14.74 1.07 1.42
CA GLU A 114 -15.22 -0.03 2.26
C GLU A 114 -16.52 -0.61 1.73
N ASN A 115 -17.50 0.26 1.44
CA ASN A 115 -18.79 -0.17 0.88
C ASN A 115 -18.62 -0.86 -0.48
N ALA A 116 -17.75 -0.34 -1.35
CA ALA A 116 -17.47 -0.94 -2.65
C ALA A 116 -16.86 -2.35 -2.53
N ILE A 117 -15.93 -2.55 -1.60
CA ILE A 117 -15.32 -3.86 -1.35
C ILE A 117 -16.33 -4.81 -0.72
N SER A 118 -17.08 -4.34 0.28
CA SER A 118 -18.11 -5.13 0.99
C SER A 118 -19.22 -5.59 0.06
N ASP A 119 -19.65 -4.75 -0.87
CA ASP A 119 -20.66 -5.09 -1.88
C ASP A 119 -20.24 -6.28 -2.75
N ILE A 120 -18.94 -6.38 -3.06
CA ILE A 120 -18.37 -7.43 -3.91
C ILE A 120 -18.06 -8.69 -3.13
N LEU A 121 -17.36 -8.54 -1.99
CA LEU A 121 -16.89 -9.68 -1.20
C LEU A 121 -17.96 -10.25 -0.26
N LYS A 122 -19.01 -9.47 0.03
CA LYS A 122 -20.01 -9.79 1.05
C LYS A 122 -19.41 -9.97 2.45
N THR A 123 -18.30 -9.28 2.70
CA THR A 123 -17.58 -9.30 3.98
C THR A 123 -17.52 -7.87 4.51
N PRO A 124 -17.96 -7.61 5.76
CA PRO A 124 -17.91 -6.26 6.34
C PRO A 124 -16.47 -5.86 6.68
N PRO A 125 -16.15 -4.57 6.66
CA PRO A 125 -14.87 -4.08 7.14
C PRO A 125 -14.78 -4.25 8.66
N SER A 126 -13.55 -4.39 9.18
CA SER A 126 -13.29 -4.53 10.61
C SER A 126 -12.05 -3.73 11.00
N SER A 127 -12.14 -2.89 12.02
CA SER A 127 -11.01 -2.10 12.52
C SER A 127 -9.86 -2.96 13.06
N GLY A 128 -10.15 -4.18 13.52
CA GLY A 128 -9.17 -5.17 13.98
C GLY A 128 -8.61 -6.07 12.88
N ALA A 129 -8.97 -5.84 11.61
CA ALA A 129 -8.51 -6.67 10.51
C ALA A 129 -7.00 -6.53 10.28
N GLU A 130 -6.34 -7.66 10.00
CA GLU A 130 -4.91 -7.69 9.65
C GLU A 130 -4.67 -7.17 8.23
N ILE A 131 -5.60 -7.43 7.31
CA ILE A 131 -5.48 -6.99 5.92
C ILE A 131 -5.88 -5.52 5.83
N THR A 132 -4.95 -4.68 5.37
CA THR A 132 -5.19 -3.26 5.16
C THR A 132 -5.18 -2.92 3.68
N VAL A 133 -6.28 -2.35 3.20
CA VAL A 133 -6.35 -1.71 1.88
C VAL A 133 -6.00 -0.24 2.05
N MET A 134 -4.95 0.21 1.40
CA MET A 134 -4.50 1.59 1.45
C MET A 134 -4.97 2.35 0.22
N GLY A 135 -5.73 3.42 0.43
CA GLY A 135 -6.13 4.38 -0.59
C GLY A 135 -5.29 5.65 -0.49
N ARG A 136 -4.65 6.04 -1.60
CA ARG A 136 -3.99 7.35 -1.71
C ARG A 136 -4.66 8.14 -2.82
N ILE A 137 -5.22 9.27 -2.46
CA ILE A 137 -5.79 10.22 -3.42
C ILE A 137 -4.87 11.44 -3.45
N ASP A 138 -4.18 11.63 -4.57
CA ASP A 138 -3.20 12.70 -4.74
C ASP A 138 -3.37 13.31 -6.15
N HIS A 139 -3.56 14.62 -6.25
CA HIS A 139 -3.84 15.32 -7.52
C HIS A 139 -4.99 14.68 -8.32
N ASP A 140 -6.11 14.35 -7.65
CA ASP A 140 -7.29 13.69 -8.21
C ASP A 140 -7.03 12.28 -8.79
N ILE A 141 -5.91 11.64 -8.45
CA ILE A 141 -5.61 10.24 -8.79
C ILE A 141 -5.73 9.41 -7.51
N CYS A 142 -6.64 8.44 -7.54
CA CYS A 142 -6.78 7.44 -6.49
C CYS A 142 -5.93 6.22 -6.86
N THR A 143 -5.03 5.84 -5.97
CA THR A 143 -4.26 4.59 -6.05
C THR A 143 -4.69 3.70 -4.91
N LEU A 144 -5.17 2.50 -5.23
CA LEU A 144 -5.57 1.47 -4.27
C LEU A 144 -4.50 0.39 -4.20
N SER A 145 -4.09 0.06 -2.98
CA SER A 145 -3.01 -0.91 -2.74
C SER A 145 -3.35 -1.79 -1.55
N ILE A 146 -2.83 -3.01 -1.53
CA ILE A 146 -2.88 -3.88 -0.36
C ILE A 146 -1.55 -3.75 0.38
N ASP A 147 -1.60 -3.46 1.67
CA ASP A 147 -0.43 -3.51 2.54
C ASP A 147 -0.06 -4.99 2.78
N THR A 148 1.09 -5.38 2.26
CA THR A 148 1.58 -6.76 2.35
C THR A 148 2.60 -6.95 3.47
N SER A 149 2.90 -5.90 4.22
CA SER A 149 3.89 -5.93 5.30
C SER A 149 3.26 -6.12 6.68
N GLY A 150 1.98 -5.74 6.85
CA GLY A 150 1.30 -5.72 8.13
C GLY A 150 1.92 -4.68 9.09
N ALA A 151 2.85 -5.09 9.93
CA ALA A 151 3.65 -4.15 10.73
C ALA A 151 4.70 -3.43 9.86
N LEU A 152 5.17 -2.27 10.34
CA LEU A 152 6.28 -1.56 9.67
C LEU A 152 7.53 -2.43 9.65
N LEU A 153 8.17 -2.57 8.48
CA LEU A 153 9.29 -3.49 8.27
C LEU A 153 10.53 -3.17 9.12
N HIS A 154 10.69 -1.93 9.58
CA HIS A 154 11.76 -1.60 10.54
C HIS A 154 11.54 -2.16 11.96
N LYS A 155 10.38 -2.74 12.25
CA LYS A 155 10.09 -3.41 13.52
C LYS A 155 10.34 -4.92 13.44
N ARG A 156 11.49 -5.32 12.92
CA ARG A 156 11.84 -6.73 12.73
C ARG A 156 12.31 -7.44 14.00
N GLY A 157 12.46 -6.71 15.10
CA GLY A 157 12.83 -7.29 16.40
C GLY A 157 14.32 -7.60 16.56
N TYR A 158 15.19 -7.00 15.77
CA TYR A 158 16.65 -7.19 15.89
C TYR A 158 17.28 -6.37 17.03
N LYS A 159 16.61 -5.32 17.50
CA LYS A 159 17.13 -4.49 18.59
C LYS A 159 16.94 -5.18 19.93
N ALA A 160 18.06 -5.44 20.61
CA ALA A 160 18.08 -6.00 21.97
C ALA A 160 17.78 -4.92 23.04
N ALA A 161 18.06 -3.64 22.77
CA ALA A 161 17.81 -2.53 23.68
C ALA A 161 17.17 -1.34 22.98
N ILE A 162 16.18 -0.72 23.63
CA ILE A 162 15.46 0.45 23.12
C ILE A 162 15.75 1.63 24.05
N ASN A 163 16.43 2.67 23.54
CA ASN A 163 16.64 3.94 24.22
C ASN A 163 15.47 4.90 23.98
N LYS A 164 15.45 6.06 24.69
CA LYS A 164 14.38 7.07 24.59
C LYS A 164 14.11 7.60 23.16
N ALA A 165 15.12 7.60 22.28
CA ALA A 165 15.01 8.03 20.89
C ALA A 165 15.77 7.05 19.97
N PRO A 166 15.24 5.83 19.76
CA PRO A 166 15.94 4.82 18.97
C PRO A 166 15.89 5.15 17.48
N MET A 167 17.00 4.94 16.76
CA MET A 167 16.99 4.88 15.31
C MET A 167 16.21 3.64 14.84
N ARG A 168 15.67 3.70 13.62
CA ARG A 168 15.00 2.53 13.01
C ARG A 168 15.97 1.36 12.83
N GLU A 169 15.44 0.13 12.77
CA GLU A 169 16.24 -1.09 12.63
C GLU A 169 16.71 -1.38 11.20
N ASN A 170 16.51 -0.50 10.27
CA ASN A 170 16.86 -0.64 8.86
C ASN A 170 18.03 0.25 8.44
#